data_c4ec562987bba0e5fa19dd3039bf9784
#
_entry.id   c4ec562987bba0e5fa19dd3039bf9784
#
_cell.length_a   1.000
_cell.length_b   1.000
_cell.length_c   1.000
_cell.angle_alpha   90.00
_cell.angle_beta   90.00
_cell.angle_gamma   90.00
#
_symmetry.space_group_name_H-M   'P 1'
#
loop_
_entity.id
_entity.type
_entity.pdbx_description
1 polymer ?
#
loop_
_entity_poly.entity_id
_entity_poly.type
_entity_poly.pdbx_seq_one_letter_code
_entity_poly.pdbx_strand_id
1 'polypeptide(L)'
;MNGMKRGGCRAIELLLMLLFAAGALLAQAPTGPLPPKPGVPVQQPPKNEIKVQVALVTTPVTVRDSHGDMVHSLDAKDFRVTDNGAAQKISHFDLGGDPISLVILVETSSRIEPLAPEIRKTGILFTQTVMGPTGEAAVVGLNDSVDKLQDFTSSADQIENTIANLRIGSSGLKLFDAMAVGVEMLTSRPQATTEKPGRRRVMLVLSEGMDEGSEKQLGEVLRQAQLANVTIYGVGLSTTRAELQAKPKPPQPPNLPVGSVPPPPGVPATPTYEDNYRYGGADLMAAVIWAVQHIHDKVKGNPLEVAAVATGGAQLSTFKDRSIENAIDEIGGELHSQYTLSYTPTEPDTTGYHEIKVSVIRNDAKNLKIRARPGYYLAPPES
;
A
#
# COMPACT_ATOMS: atom_id res chain seq x y z
N MET A 1 -78.72 22.12 56.42
CA MET A 1 -79.42 21.59 55.23
C MET A 1 -78.39 21.05 54.26
N ASN A 2 -78.61 19.87 53.86
CA ASN A 2 -77.87 19.12 52.82
C ASN A 2 -76.41 18.69 53.06
N GLY A 3 -76.30 17.49 53.76
CA GLY A 3 -75.34 16.52 53.45
C GLY A 3 -75.91 15.56 52.42
N MET A 4 -75.15 15.13 51.47
CA MET A 4 -75.38 13.76 50.91
C MET A 4 -74.32 13.38 49.84
N LYS A 5 -73.75 12.20 50.09
CA LYS A 5 -73.25 11.25 49.08
C LYS A 5 -71.87 11.54 48.40
N ARG A 6 -70.80 11.15 49.08
CA ARG A 6 -69.53 10.86 48.47
C ARG A 6 -69.08 9.40 48.75
N GLY A 7 -69.97 8.44 48.67
CA GLY A 7 -69.68 7.01 48.95
C GLY A 7 -69.70 6.08 47.76
N GLY A 8 -70.28 6.52 46.62
CA GLY A 8 -70.52 5.62 45.50
C GLY A 8 -69.36 5.51 44.41
N CYS A 9 -68.51 6.53 44.35
CA CYS A 9 -67.53 6.61 43.27
C CYS A 9 -66.23 5.81 43.54
N ARG A 10 -65.89 5.60 44.81
CA ARG A 10 -64.67 4.86 45.17
C ARG A 10 -64.76 3.36 45.01
N ALA A 11 -65.94 2.79 45.08
CA ALA A 11 -66.19 1.31 44.90
C ALA A 11 -66.14 0.90 43.42
N ILE A 12 -66.55 1.79 42.52
CA ILE A 12 -66.52 1.56 41.08
C ILE A 12 -65.11 1.68 40.51
N GLU A 13 -64.32 2.64 41.00
CA GLU A 13 -62.89 2.77 40.58
C GLU A 13 -62.04 1.61 41.08
N LEU A 14 -62.28 1.05 42.25
CA LEU A 14 -61.58 -0.12 42.77
C LEU A 14 -61.95 -1.41 42.00
N LEU A 15 -63.21 -1.54 41.56
CA LEU A 15 -63.66 -2.67 40.78
C LEU A 15 -63.14 -2.61 39.34
N LEU A 16 -63.01 -1.46 38.75
CA LEU A 16 -62.38 -1.26 37.43
C LEU A 16 -60.86 -1.47 37.45
N MET A 17 -60.17 -1.11 38.52
CA MET A 17 -58.75 -1.43 38.67
C MET A 17 -58.46 -2.91 38.87
N LEU A 18 -59.33 -3.66 39.55
CA LEU A 18 -59.20 -5.11 39.73
C LEU A 18 -59.49 -5.91 38.44
N LEU A 19 -60.35 -5.41 37.56
CA LEU A 19 -60.61 -6.00 36.26
C LEU A 19 -59.47 -5.75 35.23
N PHE A 20 -58.70 -4.66 35.37
CA PHE A 20 -57.53 -4.40 34.52
C PHE A 20 -56.31 -5.19 34.96
N ALA A 21 -56.18 -5.57 36.22
CA ALA A 21 -55.07 -6.41 36.73
C ALA A 21 -55.18 -7.89 36.36
N ALA A 22 -56.40 -8.38 36.07
CA ALA A 22 -56.64 -9.78 35.69
C ALA A 22 -56.41 -10.05 34.18
N GLY A 23 -56.36 -9.01 33.34
CA GLY A 23 -56.11 -9.09 31.90
C GLY A 23 -54.66 -9.21 31.49
N ALA A 24 -53.69 -8.86 32.39
CA ALA A 24 -52.26 -8.83 32.06
C ALA A 24 -51.54 -10.20 32.26
N LEU A 25 -52.18 -11.23 32.73
CA LEU A 25 -51.54 -12.54 33.01
C LEU A 25 -51.71 -13.61 31.92
N LEU A 26 -52.34 -13.26 30.79
CA LEU A 26 -52.60 -14.28 29.71
C LEU A 26 -51.88 -14.00 28.39
N ALA A 27 -50.87 -13.09 28.34
CA ALA A 27 -50.14 -12.81 27.13
C ALA A 27 -48.60 -12.96 27.32
N GLN A 28 -48.18 -14.07 27.90
CA GLN A 28 -46.80 -14.53 27.69
C GLN A 28 -46.86 -15.58 26.57
N ALA A 29 -46.73 -15.11 25.32
CA ALA A 29 -46.41 -15.98 24.21
C ALA A 29 -45.04 -16.64 24.47
N PRO A 30 -44.85 -17.91 24.20
CA PRO A 30 -43.55 -18.57 24.33
C PRO A 30 -42.57 -17.88 23.37
N THR A 31 -41.50 -17.33 23.91
CA THR A 31 -40.42 -16.68 23.18
C THR A 31 -39.45 -17.70 22.54
N GLY A 32 -39.96 -18.82 22.06
CA GLY A 32 -39.20 -19.82 21.31
C GLY A 32 -39.67 -19.90 19.85
N PRO A 33 -38.80 -20.30 18.93
CA PRO A 33 -39.20 -20.56 17.56
C PRO A 33 -40.29 -21.62 17.54
N LEU A 34 -41.38 -21.33 16.86
CA LEU A 34 -42.48 -22.31 16.68
C LEU A 34 -41.91 -23.56 15.99
N PRO A 35 -42.30 -24.78 16.43
CA PRO A 35 -41.90 -26.00 15.74
C PRO A 35 -42.44 -25.99 14.29
N PRO A 36 -41.64 -26.43 13.31
CA PRO A 36 -42.08 -26.47 11.91
C PRO A 36 -43.30 -27.35 11.73
N LYS A 37 -44.26 -26.88 10.93
CA LYS A 37 -45.45 -27.69 10.56
C LYS A 37 -45.00 -28.95 9.83
N PRO A 38 -45.57 -30.15 10.13
CA PRO A 38 -45.24 -31.37 9.41
C PRO A 38 -45.55 -31.21 7.92
N GLY A 39 -44.54 -31.47 7.06
CA GLY A 39 -44.71 -31.45 5.61
C GLY A 39 -44.23 -30.20 4.88
N VAL A 40 -43.69 -29.17 5.59
CA VAL A 40 -42.98 -28.05 4.94
C VAL A 40 -41.49 -28.38 4.91
N PRO A 41 -40.82 -28.38 3.75
CA PRO A 41 -39.37 -28.52 3.70
C PRO A 41 -38.72 -27.41 4.56
N VAL A 42 -37.95 -27.78 5.57
CA VAL A 42 -37.16 -26.84 6.35
C VAL A 42 -36.16 -26.24 5.39
N GLN A 43 -36.38 -25.01 4.94
CA GLN A 43 -35.35 -24.23 4.28
C GLN A 43 -34.23 -24.02 5.32
N GLN A 44 -33.14 -24.73 5.16
CA GLN A 44 -31.93 -24.43 5.90
C GLN A 44 -31.62 -22.95 5.66
N PRO A 45 -31.34 -22.17 6.72
CA PRO A 45 -30.90 -20.79 6.52
C PRO A 45 -29.73 -20.82 5.54
N PRO A 46 -29.66 -19.87 4.59
CA PRO A 46 -28.56 -19.83 3.67
C PRO A 46 -27.28 -19.91 4.50
N LYS A 47 -26.43 -20.89 4.20
CA LYS A 47 -25.11 -20.97 4.75
C LYS A 47 -24.44 -19.68 4.30
N ASN A 48 -24.43 -18.67 5.17
CA ASN A 48 -23.62 -17.48 4.95
C ASN A 48 -22.17 -17.98 4.97
N GLU A 49 -21.70 -18.41 3.82
CA GLU A 49 -20.28 -18.51 3.57
C GLU A 49 -19.76 -17.09 3.65
N ILE A 50 -19.19 -16.74 4.78
CA ILE A 50 -18.35 -15.54 4.89
C ILE A 50 -17.18 -15.84 3.97
N LYS A 51 -17.28 -15.39 2.71
CA LYS A 51 -16.15 -15.39 1.80
C LYS A 51 -15.19 -14.31 2.32
N VAL A 52 -14.29 -14.72 3.19
CA VAL A 52 -13.14 -13.89 3.55
C VAL A 52 -12.32 -13.77 2.26
N GLN A 53 -12.37 -12.62 1.63
CA GLN A 53 -11.49 -12.31 0.51
C GLN A 53 -10.08 -12.13 1.09
N VAL A 54 -9.32 -13.21 1.11
CA VAL A 54 -7.91 -13.16 1.49
C VAL A 54 -7.18 -12.43 0.38
N ALA A 55 -6.65 -11.25 0.69
CA ALA A 55 -5.88 -10.48 -0.26
C ALA A 55 -4.63 -11.27 -0.67
N LEU A 56 -4.38 -11.34 -1.97
CA LEU A 56 -3.15 -11.94 -2.48
C LEU A 56 -1.96 -11.06 -2.13
N VAL A 57 -0.92 -11.70 -1.64
CA VAL A 57 0.41 -11.06 -1.52
C VAL A 57 1.08 -11.15 -2.88
N THR A 58 1.26 -10.00 -3.52
CA THR A 58 1.89 -9.92 -4.85
C THR A 58 3.32 -9.43 -4.71
N THR A 59 4.25 -10.18 -5.27
CA THR A 59 5.68 -9.88 -5.20
C THR A 59 6.24 -9.77 -6.61
N PRO A 60 6.64 -8.56 -7.02
CA PRO A 60 7.39 -8.38 -8.26
C PRO A 60 8.80 -8.96 -8.09
N VAL A 61 9.27 -9.69 -9.10
CA VAL A 61 10.58 -10.37 -9.07
C VAL A 61 11.34 -10.08 -10.34
N THR A 62 12.49 -9.45 -10.20
CA THR A 62 13.45 -9.24 -11.29
C THR A 62 14.55 -10.28 -11.19
N VAL A 63 14.81 -10.98 -12.28
CA VAL A 63 15.90 -11.96 -12.36
C VAL A 63 16.88 -11.53 -13.45
N ARG A 64 18.14 -11.35 -13.09
CA ARG A 64 19.23 -10.99 -14.02
C ARG A 64 20.33 -12.03 -13.97
N ASP A 65 21.00 -12.23 -15.09
CA ASP A 65 22.16 -13.10 -15.17
C ASP A 65 23.45 -12.40 -14.67
N SER A 66 24.59 -13.05 -14.82
CA SER A 66 25.90 -12.50 -14.44
C SER A 66 26.33 -11.27 -15.25
N HIS A 67 25.78 -11.08 -16.46
CA HIS A 67 26.04 -9.93 -17.33
C HIS A 67 25.10 -8.75 -17.03
N GLY A 68 24.04 -9.00 -16.25
CA GLY A 68 23.02 -8.01 -15.91
C GLY A 68 21.80 -8.05 -16.82
N ASP A 69 21.77 -8.98 -17.79
CA ASP A 69 20.66 -9.15 -18.71
C ASP A 69 19.46 -9.82 -18.02
N MET A 70 18.24 -9.43 -18.43
CA MET A 70 17.01 -9.99 -17.89
C MET A 70 16.81 -11.44 -18.33
N VAL A 71 16.48 -12.32 -17.39
CA VAL A 71 16.19 -13.73 -17.64
C VAL A 71 14.68 -13.92 -17.76
N HIS A 72 14.19 -14.33 -18.95
CA HIS A 72 12.76 -14.51 -19.25
C HIS A 72 12.33 -15.98 -19.37
N SER A 73 13.25 -16.91 -19.16
CA SER A 73 13.06 -18.34 -19.42
C SER A 73 12.67 -19.17 -18.19
N LEU A 74 12.15 -18.51 -17.13
CA LEU A 74 11.75 -19.17 -15.89
C LEU A 74 10.23 -19.37 -15.85
N ASP A 75 9.80 -20.53 -15.36
CA ASP A 75 8.41 -20.88 -15.09
C ASP A 75 8.10 -20.77 -13.59
N ALA A 76 6.82 -20.78 -13.21
CA ALA A 76 6.39 -20.77 -11.81
C ALA A 76 7.05 -21.86 -10.95
N LYS A 77 7.29 -23.06 -11.54
CA LYS A 77 7.94 -24.20 -10.87
C LYS A 77 9.41 -23.97 -10.54
N ASP A 78 10.06 -23.03 -11.22
CA ASP A 78 11.47 -22.69 -11.01
C ASP A 78 11.66 -21.78 -9.79
N PHE A 79 10.57 -21.20 -9.27
CA PHE A 79 10.60 -20.31 -8.11
C PHE A 79 10.20 -21.02 -6.82
N ARG A 80 10.84 -20.62 -5.73
CA ARG A 80 10.41 -20.91 -4.36
C ARG A 80 10.20 -19.60 -3.63
N VAL A 81 9.01 -19.42 -3.06
CA VAL A 81 8.66 -18.29 -2.22
C VAL A 81 8.49 -18.79 -0.79
N THR A 82 9.09 -18.10 0.17
CA THR A 82 8.83 -18.31 1.60
C THR A 82 8.35 -17.03 2.25
N ASP A 83 7.47 -17.18 3.24
CA ASP A 83 6.88 -16.12 4.06
C ASP A 83 7.19 -16.47 5.51
N ASN A 84 7.95 -15.64 6.22
CA ASN A 84 8.51 -15.95 7.55
C ASN A 84 9.17 -17.35 7.62
N GLY A 85 9.81 -17.77 6.52
CA GLY A 85 10.44 -19.10 6.41
C GLY A 85 9.50 -20.23 5.98
N ALA A 86 8.17 -20.06 6.05
CA ALA A 86 7.21 -21.04 5.59
C ALA A 86 7.05 -21.01 4.06
N ALA A 87 7.15 -22.17 3.39
CA ALA A 87 7.02 -22.25 1.94
C ALA A 87 5.59 -21.92 1.50
N GLN A 88 5.47 -21.07 0.48
CA GLN A 88 4.18 -20.61 -0.06
C GLN A 88 3.91 -21.22 -1.42
N LYS A 89 2.62 -21.50 -1.70
CA LYS A 89 2.19 -21.97 -3.03
C LYS A 89 1.89 -20.74 -3.90
N ILE A 90 2.62 -20.61 -5.02
CA ILE A 90 2.35 -19.60 -6.03
C ILE A 90 0.98 -19.87 -6.66
N SER A 91 0.05 -18.94 -6.53
CA SER A 91 -1.32 -19.01 -7.06
C SER A 91 -1.52 -18.24 -8.36
N HIS A 92 -0.70 -17.21 -8.58
CA HIS A 92 -0.64 -16.44 -9.83
C HIS A 92 0.82 -16.23 -10.23
N PHE A 93 1.08 -16.39 -11.52
CA PHE A 93 2.39 -16.21 -12.13
C PHE A 93 2.20 -15.51 -13.47
N ASP A 94 2.89 -14.40 -13.67
CA ASP A 94 2.89 -13.65 -14.92
C ASP A 94 4.27 -13.10 -15.22
N LEU A 95 4.55 -12.87 -16.50
CA LEU A 95 5.78 -12.25 -16.99
C LEU A 95 5.42 -10.99 -17.78
N GLY A 96 5.35 -9.85 -17.11
CA GLY A 96 5.17 -8.54 -17.73
C GLY A 96 3.82 -8.26 -18.38
N GLY A 97 2.88 -9.22 -18.39
CA GLY A 97 1.60 -9.14 -19.10
C GLY A 97 0.47 -8.43 -18.34
N ASP A 98 0.57 -8.37 -17.02
CA ASP A 98 -0.46 -7.72 -16.18
C ASP A 98 -0.55 -6.21 -16.47
N PRO A 99 -1.76 -5.68 -16.68
CA PRO A 99 -1.94 -4.25 -16.92
C PRO A 99 -1.48 -3.40 -15.73
N ILE A 100 -0.90 -2.23 -16.03
CA ILE A 100 -0.33 -1.32 -15.04
C ILE A 100 -1.30 -0.17 -14.74
N SER A 101 -1.48 0.15 -13.45
CA SER A 101 -1.95 1.44 -12.97
C SER A 101 -0.75 2.21 -12.44
N LEU A 102 -0.38 3.30 -13.11
CA LEU A 102 0.81 4.08 -12.86
C LEU A 102 0.46 5.42 -12.23
N VAL A 103 1.10 5.77 -11.10
CA VAL A 103 1.14 7.16 -10.63
C VAL A 103 2.53 7.72 -10.90
N ILE A 104 2.59 8.81 -11.64
CA ILE A 104 3.83 9.55 -11.93
C ILE A 104 3.88 10.73 -10.98
N LEU A 105 4.80 10.68 -10.01
CA LEU A 105 5.12 11.81 -9.14
C LEU A 105 6.27 12.58 -9.75
N VAL A 106 6.07 13.85 -10.10
CA VAL A 106 7.09 14.69 -10.72
C VAL A 106 7.38 15.86 -9.80
N GLU A 107 8.63 15.99 -9.38
CA GLU A 107 9.07 17.19 -8.70
C GLU A 107 8.90 18.40 -9.62
N THR A 108 8.30 19.45 -9.05
CA THR A 108 8.07 20.74 -9.71
C THR A 108 8.65 21.90 -8.91
N SER A 109 9.64 21.61 -8.07
CA SER A 109 10.33 22.64 -7.30
C SER A 109 11.25 23.49 -8.20
N SER A 110 11.57 24.71 -7.76
CA SER A 110 12.51 25.57 -8.48
C SER A 110 13.93 25.00 -8.53
N ARG A 111 14.23 23.97 -7.75
CA ARG A 111 15.54 23.29 -7.76
C ARG A 111 15.78 22.56 -9.06
N ILE A 112 14.73 21.90 -9.60
CA ILE A 112 14.84 21.12 -10.83
C ILE A 112 14.56 21.95 -12.09
N GLU A 113 14.42 23.28 -11.96
CA GLU A 113 14.17 24.17 -13.12
C GLU A 113 15.13 23.93 -14.30
N PRO A 114 16.46 23.72 -14.08
CA PRO A 114 17.37 23.39 -15.17
C PRO A 114 17.04 22.10 -15.92
N LEU A 115 16.39 21.14 -15.27
CA LEU A 115 16.01 19.84 -15.84
C LEU A 115 14.58 19.85 -16.42
N ALA A 116 13.80 20.88 -16.16
CA ALA A 116 12.40 20.95 -16.60
C ALA A 116 12.22 20.77 -18.11
N PRO A 117 13.09 21.32 -19.02
CA PRO A 117 12.96 21.08 -20.46
C PRO A 117 13.16 19.62 -20.85
N GLU A 118 14.02 18.88 -20.12
CA GLU A 118 14.23 17.44 -20.34
C GLU A 118 13.04 16.64 -19.81
N ILE A 119 12.60 16.90 -18.59
CA ILE A 119 11.43 16.23 -17.99
C ILE A 119 10.18 16.41 -18.87
N ARG A 120 9.92 17.58 -19.40
CA ARG A 120 8.76 17.86 -20.26
C ARG A 120 8.72 17.02 -21.53
N LYS A 121 9.83 16.48 -22.00
CA LYS A 121 9.92 15.60 -23.16
C LYS A 121 9.65 14.14 -22.84
N THR A 122 9.67 13.76 -21.57
CA THR A 122 9.54 12.35 -21.17
C THR A 122 8.12 11.82 -21.21
N GLY A 123 7.11 12.66 -21.46
CA GLY A 123 5.70 12.24 -21.51
C GLY A 123 5.46 11.01 -22.39
N ILE A 124 6.05 11.00 -23.57
CA ILE A 124 5.95 9.89 -24.53
C ILE A 124 6.54 8.58 -23.99
N LEU A 125 7.62 8.65 -23.22
CA LEU A 125 8.23 7.45 -22.63
C LEU A 125 7.32 6.83 -21.57
N PHE A 126 6.67 7.65 -20.75
CA PHE A 126 5.72 7.14 -19.75
C PHE A 126 4.57 6.38 -20.40
N THR A 127 4.06 6.84 -21.53
CA THR A 127 2.94 6.22 -22.20
C THR A 127 3.35 5.00 -23.01
N GLN A 128 4.46 5.04 -23.72
CA GLN A 128 4.89 3.98 -24.61
C GLN A 128 5.68 2.87 -23.93
N THR A 129 6.58 3.22 -22.98
CA THR A 129 7.49 2.23 -22.40
C THR A 129 7.10 1.80 -20.99
N VAL A 130 6.44 2.66 -20.19
CA VAL A 130 6.08 2.34 -18.80
C VAL A 130 4.64 1.88 -18.67
N MET A 131 3.69 2.66 -19.15
CA MET A 131 2.25 2.38 -19.02
C MET A 131 1.84 1.18 -19.86
N GLY A 132 2.36 1.09 -21.08
CA GLY A 132 1.99 0.07 -22.06
C GLY A 132 0.56 0.23 -22.60
N PRO A 133 0.12 -0.65 -23.53
CA PRO A 133 -1.12 -0.46 -24.30
C PRO A 133 -2.40 -0.65 -23.48
N THR A 134 -2.37 -1.40 -22.39
CA THR A 134 -3.54 -1.68 -21.52
C THR A 134 -3.46 -0.95 -20.19
N GLY A 135 -2.43 -0.11 -20.02
CA GLY A 135 -2.18 0.66 -18.81
C GLY A 135 -3.08 1.88 -18.65
N GLU A 136 -2.98 2.50 -17.53
CA GLU A 136 -3.53 3.80 -17.20
C GLU A 136 -2.52 4.55 -16.34
N ALA A 137 -2.50 5.87 -16.44
CA ALA A 137 -1.60 6.68 -15.62
C ALA A 137 -2.30 7.92 -15.05
N ALA A 138 -1.79 8.38 -13.91
CA ALA A 138 -2.11 9.65 -13.28
C ALA A 138 -0.82 10.43 -13.06
N VAL A 139 -0.89 11.77 -13.02
CA VAL A 139 0.25 12.64 -12.82
C VAL A 139 0.01 13.55 -11.61
N VAL A 140 0.98 13.60 -10.72
CA VAL A 140 0.99 14.44 -9.52
C VAL A 140 2.26 15.27 -9.52
N GLY A 141 2.13 16.57 -9.40
CA GLY A 141 3.23 17.51 -9.18
C GLY A 141 3.51 17.67 -7.69
N LEU A 142 4.77 17.80 -7.32
CA LEU A 142 5.16 18.03 -5.92
C LEU A 142 6.21 19.12 -5.79
N ASN A 143 5.96 20.04 -4.89
CA ASN A 143 6.85 21.07 -4.40
C ASN A 143 6.53 21.31 -2.91
N ASP A 144 6.25 22.54 -2.47
CA ASP A 144 5.66 22.84 -1.15
C ASP A 144 4.16 22.51 -1.08
N SER A 145 3.54 22.15 -2.23
CA SER A 145 2.21 21.59 -2.36
C SER A 145 2.26 20.24 -3.07
N VAL A 146 1.16 19.49 -2.99
CA VAL A 146 0.95 18.25 -3.72
C VAL A 146 -0.27 18.43 -4.60
N ASP A 147 -0.06 18.51 -5.90
CA ASP A 147 -1.08 18.87 -6.87
C ASP A 147 -1.39 17.69 -7.83
N LYS A 148 -2.63 17.22 -7.82
CA LYS A 148 -3.09 16.24 -8.82
C LYS A 148 -3.26 16.97 -10.17
N LEU A 149 -2.30 16.78 -11.09
CA LEU A 149 -2.28 17.42 -12.40
C LEU A 149 -3.15 16.68 -13.41
N GLN A 150 -3.20 15.36 -13.32
CA GLN A 150 -4.01 14.47 -14.17
C GLN A 150 -4.47 13.27 -13.34
N ASP A 151 -5.78 12.99 -13.36
CA ASP A 151 -6.31 11.76 -12.79
C ASP A 151 -6.08 10.57 -13.72
N PHE A 152 -6.33 9.34 -13.24
CA PHE A 152 -6.11 8.14 -14.05
C PHE A 152 -6.80 8.21 -15.42
N THR A 153 -6.02 8.01 -16.45
CA THR A 153 -6.47 7.96 -17.84
C THR A 153 -5.62 6.95 -18.62
N SER A 154 -6.23 6.31 -19.61
CA SER A 154 -5.54 5.51 -20.62
C SER A 154 -5.17 6.32 -21.87
N SER A 155 -5.51 7.61 -21.91
CA SER A 155 -5.19 8.50 -23.04
C SER A 155 -3.72 8.95 -22.94
N ALA A 156 -2.89 8.48 -23.88
CA ALA A 156 -1.51 8.91 -24.02
C ALA A 156 -1.40 10.44 -24.16
N ASP A 157 -2.24 11.03 -25.02
CA ASP A 157 -2.23 12.47 -25.28
C ASP A 157 -2.45 13.31 -24.02
N GLN A 158 -3.34 12.86 -23.11
CA GLN A 158 -3.59 13.59 -21.86
C GLN A 158 -2.37 13.56 -20.95
N ILE A 159 -1.72 12.42 -20.82
CA ILE A 159 -0.50 12.27 -20.00
C ILE A 159 0.64 13.09 -20.60
N GLU A 160 0.89 12.95 -21.92
CA GLU A 160 1.96 13.66 -22.62
C GLU A 160 1.77 15.19 -22.55
N ASN A 161 0.56 15.66 -22.77
CA ASN A 161 0.24 17.09 -22.64
C ASN A 161 0.42 17.59 -21.20
N THR A 162 0.04 16.81 -20.20
CA THR A 162 0.20 17.19 -18.80
C THR A 162 1.69 17.33 -18.45
N ILE A 163 2.52 16.35 -18.84
CA ILE A 163 3.96 16.39 -18.62
C ILE A 163 4.62 17.54 -19.39
N ALA A 164 4.24 17.76 -20.65
CA ALA A 164 4.78 18.83 -21.49
C ALA A 164 4.50 20.23 -20.91
N ASN A 165 3.40 20.40 -20.19
CA ASN A 165 2.97 21.67 -19.61
C ASN A 165 3.25 21.81 -18.10
N LEU A 166 4.14 20.99 -17.53
CA LEU A 166 4.54 21.08 -16.13
C LEU A 166 5.03 22.50 -15.80
N ARG A 167 4.51 23.05 -14.71
CA ARG A 167 4.89 24.36 -14.19
C ARG A 167 5.82 24.18 -13.01
N ILE A 168 6.93 24.89 -13.04
CA ILE A 168 7.87 24.93 -11.90
C ILE A 168 7.31 25.93 -10.87
N GLY A 169 7.24 25.48 -9.63
CA GLY A 169 6.70 26.22 -8.50
C GLY A 169 7.77 26.70 -7.51
N SER A 170 7.47 26.60 -6.24
CA SER A 170 8.30 27.01 -5.12
C SER A 170 9.51 26.09 -4.90
N SER A 171 10.36 26.42 -3.92
CA SER A 171 11.58 25.64 -3.61
C SER A 171 11.37 24.52 -2.59
N GLY A 172 10.20 24.47 -1.90
CA GLY A 172 9.88 23.41 -0.94
C GLY A 172 9.65 22.06 -1.61
N LEU A 173 9.71 20.98 -0.85
CA LEU A 173 9.48 19.63 -1.37
C LEU A 173 8.81 18.73 -0.32
N LYS A 174 7.54 18.39 -0.54
CA LYS A 174 6.74 17.49 0.29
C LYS A 174 6.70 16.09 -0.34
N LEU A 175 7.86 15.43 -0.36
CA LEU A 175 8.02 14.13 -1.04
C LEU A 175 7.16 13.04 -0.41
N PHE A 176 7.17 12.92 0.92
CA PHE A 176 6.43 11.84 1.59
C PHE A 176 4.92 12.05 1.55
N ASP A 177 4.46 13.31 1.63
CA ASP A 177 3.05 13.63 1.44
C ASP A 177 2.58 13.28 0.03
N ALA A 178 3.38 13.59 -1.00
CA ALA A 178 3.10 13.23 -2.39
C ALA A 178 3.07 11.71 -2.60
N MET A 179 4.02 10.99 -2.01
CA MET A 179 4.02 9.53 -2.06
C MET A 179 2.78 8.94 -1.38
N ALA A 180 2.33 9.50 -0.24
CA ALA A 180 1.11 9.07 0.43
C ALA A 180 -0.12 9.27 -0.46
N VAL A 181 -0.25 10.44 -1.10
CA VAL A 181 -1.31 10.72 -2.09
C VAL A 181 -1.25 9.72 -3.24
N GLY A 182 -0.07 9.43 -3.77
CA GLY A 182 0.11 8.44 -4.83
C GLY A 182 -0.32 7.03 -4.43
N VAL A 183 -0.02 6.59 -3.19
CA VAL A 183 -0.48 5.31 -2.66
C VAL A 183 -2.00 5.30 -2.54
N GLU A 184 -2.62 6.36 -2.00
CA GLU A 184 -4.07 6.48 -1.89
C GLU A 184 -4.75 6.38 -3.26
N MET A 185 -4.24 7.11 -4.26
CA MET A 185 -4.75 7.03 -5.63
C MET A 185 -4.67 5.62 -6.19
N LEU A 186 -3.54 4.92 -6.01
CA LEU A 186 -3.34 3.54 -6.47
C LEU A 186 -4.23 2.55 -5.71
N THR A 187 -4.52 2.79 -4.44
CA THR A 187 -5.39 1.92 -3.63
C THR A 187 -6.82 1.89 -4.18
N SER A 188 -7.28 2.96 -4.82
CA SER A 188 -8.58 3.01 -5.49
C SER A 188 -8.66 2.12 -6.75
N ARG A 189 -7.53 1.63 -7.28
CA ARG A 189 -7.48 0.80 -8.49
C ARG A 189 -7.68 -0.68 -8.15
N PRO A 190 -8.28 -1.48 -9.07
CA PRO A 190 -8.53 -2.90 -8.84
C PRO A 190 -7.25 -3.66 -8.47
N GLN A 191 -7.31 -4.41 -7.38
CA GLN A 191 -6.25 -5.33 -6.97
C GLN A 191 -6.57 -6.75 -7.41
N ALA A 192 -5.54 -7.53 -7.73
CA ALA A 192 -5.70 -8.95 -8.01
C ALA A 192 -6.25 -9.69 -6.78
N THR A 193 -7.22 -10.57 -7.02
CA THR A 193 -7.75 -11.51 -6.03
C THR A 193 -7.62 -12.93 -6.59
N THR A 194 -7.92 -13.95 -5.78
CA THR A 194 -7.93 -15.34 -6.25
C THR A 194 -8.91 -15.60 -7.39
N GLU A 195 -9.94 -14.76 -7.53
CA GLU A 195 -11.02 -14.94 -8.52
C GLU A 195 -10.89 -14.00 -9.73
N LYS A 196 -10.17 -12.89 -9.59
CA LYS A 196 -10.08 -11.85 -10.65
C LYS A 196 -8.65 -11.35 -10.80
N PRO A 197 -8.17 -11.25 -12.06
CA PRO A 197 -6.92 -10.56 -12.32
C PRO A 197 -7.06 -9.09 -11.91
N GLY A 198 -6.02 -8.54 -11.29
CA GLY A 198 -5.93 -7.13 -10.93
C GLY A 198 -5.04 -6.37 -11.87
N ARG A 199 -4.70 -5.16 -11.43
CA ARG A 199 -3.70 -4.33 -12.10
C ARG A 199 -2.47 -4.22 -11.21
N ARG A 200 -1.29 -4.18 -11.82
CA ARG A 200 -0.06 -3.88 -11.09
C ARG A 200 -0.08 -2.40 -10.69
N ARG A 201 0.07 -2.13 -9.42
CA ARG A 201 0.08 -0.77 -8.87
C ARG A 201 1.52 -0.29 -8.80
N VAL A 202 1.85 0.67 -9.63
CA VAL A 202 3.21 1.20 -9.78
C VAL A 202 3.23 2.70 -9.50
N MET A 203 4.19 3.14 -8.71
CA MET A 203 4.49 4.55 -8.49
C MET A 203 5.88 4.83 -9.06
N LEU A 204 6.00 5.82 -9.93
CA LEU A 204 7.27 6.28 -10.46
C LEU A 204 7.52 7.71 -9.99
N VAL A 205 8.59 7.91 -9.25
CA VAL A 205 8.95 9.18 -8.61
C VAL A 205 10.15 9.79 -9.30
N LEU A 206 9.97 10.97 -9.91
CA LEU A 206 11.04 11.79 -10.48
C LEU A 206 11.34 12.93 -9.50
N SER A 207 12.41 12.81 -8.73
CA SER A 207 12.77 13.80 -7.71
C SER A 207 14.24 13.74 -7.35
N GLU A 208 14.76 14.82 -6.77
CA GLU A 208 16.08 14.81 -6.11
C GLU A 208 16.11 13.88 -4.87
N GLY A 209 14.97 13.41 -4.39
CA GLY A 209 14.86 12.50 -3.26
C GLY A 209 15.02 13.16 -1.89
N MET A 210 14.93 14.48 -1.82
CA MET A 210 14.90 15.22 -0.56
C MET A 210 13.45 15.34 -0.06
N ASP A 211 13.28 15.53 1.22
CA ASP A 211 11.99 15.88 1.83
C ASP A 211 12.16 17.08 2.75
N GLU A 212 11.36 18.11 2.55
CA GLU A 212 11.39 19.32 3.33
C GLU A 212 9.98 19.78 3.66
N GLY A 213 9.45 19.30 4.77
CA GLY A 213 8.17 19.78 5.29
C GLY A 213 6.97 18.90 5.02
N SER A 214 7.13 17.63 4.65
CA SER A 214 6.02 16.66 4.70
C SER A 214 5.50 16.49 6.12
N GLU A 215 4.20 16.32 6.23
CA GLU A 215 3.53 15.94 7.49
C GLU A 215 3.66 14.43 7.74
N LYS A 216 3.68 13.65 6.66
CA LYS A 216 3.85 12.20 6.67
C LYS A 216 5.31 11.80 6.87
N GLN A 217 5.52 10.64 7.50
CA GLN A 217 6.83 10.03 7.63
C GLN A 217 7.03 8.92 6.60
N LEU A 218 8.26 8.71 6.15
CA LEU A 218 8.58 7.68 5.16
C LEU A 218 8.10 6.28 5.59
N GLY A 219 8.25 5.92 6.88
CA GLY A 219 7.81 4.63 7.41
C GLY A 219 6.31 4.40 7.28
N GLU A 220 5.50 5.44 7.53
CA GLU A 220 4.05 5.38 7.35
C GLU A 220 3.68 5.15 5.89
N VAL A 221 4.31 5.91 4.98
CA VAL A 221 4.09 5.78 3.53
C VAL A 221 4.46 4.39 3.03
N LEU A 222 5.60 3.85 3.48
CA LEU A 222 6.05 2.51 3.09
C LEU A 222 5.10 1.42 3.58
N ARG A 223 4.61 1.54 4.82
CA ARG A 223 3.59 0.63 5.34
C ARG A 223 2.33 0.65 4.47
N GLN A 224 1.83 1.84 4.13
CA GLN A 224 0.65 1.98 3.27
C GLN A 224 0.91 1.39 1.86
N ALA A 225 2.08 1.66 1.28
CA ALA A 225 2.48 1.10 -0.01
C ALA A 225 2.53 -0.43 -0.01
N GLN A 226 3.08 -1.03 1.06
CA GLN A 226 3.15 -2.49 1.21
C GLN A 226 1.77 -3.12 1.38
N LEU A 227 0.90 -2.54 2.20
CA LEU A 227 -0.49 -2.97 2.36
C LEU A 227 -1.28 -2.90 1.05
N ALA A 228 -1.04 -1.85 0.26
CA ALA A 228 -1.69 -1.64 -1.03
C ALA A 228 -1.04 -2.42 -2.19
N ASN A 229 0.02 -3.20 -1.96
CA ASN A 229 0.84 -3.85 -2.99
C ASN A 229 1.34 -2.87 -4.06
N VAL A 230 1.77 -1.67 -3.67
CA VAL A 230 2.35 -0.65 -4.55
C VAL A 230 3.86 -0.88 -4.67
N THR A 231 4.36 -0.97 -5.90
CA THR A 231 5.79 -1.01 -6.20
C THR A 231 6.26 0.39 -6.55
N ILE A 232 7.33 0.87 -5.89
CA ILE A 232 7.85 2.22 -6.08
C ILE A 232 9.15 2.15 -6.86
N TYR A 233 9.22 2.94 -7.93
CA TYR A 233 10.44 3.21 -8.69
C TYR A 233 10.86 4.67 -8.51
N GLY A 234 12.16 4.92 -8.44
CA GLY A 234 12.71 6.26 -8.33
C GLY A 234 13.62 6.61 -9.49
N VAL A 235 13.43 7.78 -10.08
CA VAL A 235 14.43 8.44 -10.93
C VAL A 235 15.01 9.60 -10.12
N GLY A 236 16.20 9.39 -9.60
CA GLY A 236 16.92 10.40 -8.80
C GLY A 236 17.45 11.48 -9.71
N LEU A 237 16.80 12.65 -9.69
CA LEU A 237 17.27 13.84 -10.40
C LEU A 237 18.53 14.36 -9.73
N SER A 238 19.55 14.70 -10.50
CA SER A 238 20.78 15.27 -9.97
C SER A 238 21.00 16.65 -10.58
N THR A 239 20.84 17.66 -9.75
CA THR A 239 21.29 19.00 -10.08
C THR A 239 22.61 19.25 -9.35
N THR A 240 23.54 20.00 -9.98
CA THR A 240 24.85 20.36 -9.39
C THR A 240 24.69 21.05 -8.03
N ARG A 241 23.54 21.65 -7.75
CA ARG A 241 23.20 22.25 -6.46
C ARG A 241 22.86 21.23 -5.40
N ALA A 242 22.10 20.18 -5.73
CA ALA A 242 21.77 19.10 -4.80
C ALA A 242 23.03 18.36 -4.36
N GLU A 243 24.00 18.16 -5.25
CA GLU A 243 25.29 17.55 -4.92
C GLU A 243 26.12 18.35 -3.94
N LEU A 244 26.14 19.69 -4.10
CA LEU A 244 26.87 20.60 -3.21
C LEU A 244 26.17 20.75 -1.85
N GLN A 245 24.84 20.54 -1.77
CA GLN A 245 24.06 20.63 -0.55
C GLN A 245 23.90 19.26 0.14
N ALA A 246 24.00 18.17 -0.59
CA ALA A 246 24.02 16.82 -0.07
C ALA A 246 25.38 16.48 0.59
N LYS A 247 25.83 17.32 1.55
CA LYS A 247 26.74 16.81 2.56
C LYS A 247 26.00 15.69 3.28
N PRO A 248 26.57 14.48 3.34
CA PRO A 248 25.97 13.44 4.15
C PRO A 248 25.85 13.98 5.57
N LYS A 249 24.63 14.33 5.99
CA LYS A 249 24.36 14.41 7.42
C LYS A 249 24.74 13.05 7.97
N PRO A 250 25.58 12.97 9.01
CA PRO A 250 25.77 11.70 9.69
C PRO A 250 24.37 11.16 9.98
N PRO A 251 24.16 9.83 9.86
CA PRO A 251 22.86 9.24 10.13
C PRO A 251 22.42 9.77 11.48
N GLN A 252 21.40 10.61 11.49
CA GLN A 252 20.76 10.95 12.75
C GLN A 252 20.27 9.62 13.28
N PRO A 253 20.52 9.29 14.55
CA PRO A 253 19.84 8.15 15.14
C PRO A 253 18.37 8.32 14.79
N PRO A 254 17.68 7.25 14.32
CA PRO A 254 16.30 7.36 13.91
C PRO A 254 15.60 8.14 15.03
N ASN A 255 14.94 9.26 14.66
CA ASN A 255 14.01 9.89 15.57
C ASN A 255 12.96 8.82 15.80
N LEU A 256 13.15 8.08 16.89
CA LEU A 256 12.19 7.07 17.31
C LEU A 256 10.86 7.81 17.41
N PRO A 257 9.78 7.36 16.74
CA PRO A 257 8.49 7.98 16.86
C PRO A 257 8.18 8.18 18.34
N VAL A 258 7.59 9.32 18.68
CA VAL A 258 7.09 9.57 20.03
C VAL A 258 6.18 8.40 20.39
N GLY A 259 6.60 7.56 21.32
CA GLY A 259 5.89 6.31 21.67
C GLY A 259 6.69 5.03 21.51
N SER A 260 7.88 5.07 20.90
CA SER A 260 8.78 3.89 20.78
C SER A 260 9.51 3.55 22.10
N VAL A 261 9.33 4.36 23.14
CA VAL A 261 9.85 4.09 24.49
C VAL A 261 8.65 3.82 25.40
N PRO A 262 8.67 2.72 26.19
CA PRO A 262 7.62 2.49 27.18
C PRO A 262 7.45 3.70 28.10
N PRO A 263 6.22 4.05 28.48
CA PRO A 263 5.99 5.17 29.38
C PRO A 263 6.78 4.97 30.67
N PRO A 264 7.32 6.04 31.24
CA PRO A 264 7.93 5.95 32.56
C PRO A 264 6.94 5.35 33.57
N PRO A 265 7.41 4.61 34.58
CA PRO A 265 6.53 4.07 35.58
C PRO A 265 5.63 5.15 36.20
N GLY A 266 4.30 4.95 36.15
CA GLY A 266 3.32 5.87 36.72
C GLY A 266 2.63 6.80 35.71
N VAL A 267 2.98 6.75 34.43
CA VAL A 267 2.26 7.50 33.37
C VAL A 267 1.27 6.54 32.70
N PRO A 268 -0.04 6.86 32.68
CA PRO A 268 -1.03 6.02 32.02
C PRO A 268 -0.77 5.99 30.50
N ALA A 269 -0.79 4.81 29.92
CA ALA A 269 -0.73 4.63 28.47
C ALA A 269 -1.98 5.24 27.83
N THR A 270 -1.80 6.14 26.86
CA THR A 270 -2.92 6.63 26.03
C THR A 270 -3.21 5.64 24.91
N PRO A 271 -4.43 5.58 24.36
CA PRO A 271 -4.74 4.72 23.21
C PRO A 271 -3.76 4.91 22.04
N THR A 272 -3.37 6.15 21.74
CA THR A 272 -2.35 6.47 20.72
C THR A 272 -0.98 5.89 21.06
N TYR A 273 -0.65 5.79 22.35
CA TYR A 273 0.60 5.21 22.81
C TYR A 273 0.57 3.67 22.69
N GLU A 274 -0.55 3.05 23.05
CA GLU A 274 -0.74 1.60 22.89
C GLU A 274 -0.78 1.19 21.43
N ASP A 275 -1.43 1.98 20.55
CA ASP A 275 -1.47 1.73 19.12
C ASP A 275 -0.06 1.83 18.48
N ASN A 276 0.73 2.85 18.82
CA ASN A 276 2.09 2.97 18.35
C ASN A 276 3.02 1.87 18.88
N TYR A 277 2.80 1.40 20.11
CA TYR A 277 3.58 0.29 20.69
C TYR A 277 3.11 -1.07 20.15
N ARG A 278 1.82 -1.26 19.97
CA ARG A 278 1.21 -2.52 19.50
C ARG A 278 1.40 -2.76 18.00
N TYR A 279 1.41 -1.68 17.20
CA TYR A 279 1.52 -1.75 15.74
C TYR A 279 2.87 -1.26 15.21
N GLY A 280 3.84 -1.04 16.08
CA GLY A 280 5.26 -0.99 15.80
C GLY A 280 5.70 -0.13 14.62
N GLY A 281 5.35 1.17 14.61
CA GLY A 281 5.95 2.08 13.62
C GLY A 281 7.48 2.06 13.65
N ALA A 282 8.09 1.84 14.83
CA ALA A 282 9.53 1.66 15.00
C ALA A 282 10.02 0.31 14.46
N ASP A 283 9.23 -0.77 14.66
CA ASP A 283 9.59 -2.11 14.20
C ASP A 283 9.55 -2.21 12.67
N LEU A 284 8.59 -1.56 12.01
CA LEU A 284 8.52 -1.54 10.55
C LEU A 284 9.72 -0.82 9.95
N MET A 285 10.09 0.36 10.45
CA MET A 285 11.28 1.06 9.96
C MET A 285 12.55 0.28 10.27
N ALA A 286 12.65 -0.33 11.44
CA ALA A 286 13.77 -1.22 11.78
C ALA A 286 13.81 -2.44 10.85
N ALA A 287 12.66 -3.06 10.55
CA ALA A 287 12.57 -4.19 9.64
C ALA A 287 12.89 -3.81 8.19
N VAL A 288 12.40 -2.66 7.72
CA VAL A 288 12.72 -2.12 6.38
C VAL A 288 14.20 -1.74 6.30
N ILE A 289 14.74 -1.05 7.28
CA ILE A 289 16.18 -0.69 7.35
C ILE A 289 17.02 -1.96 7.44
N TRP A 290 16.63 -2.92 8.28
CA TRP A 290 17.31 -4.22 8.40
C TRP A 290 17.30 -4.98 7.07
N ALA A 291 16.12 -5.09 6.42
CA ALA A 291 16.00 -5.77 5.13
C ALA A 291 16.82 -5.07 4.05
N VAL A 292 16.77 -3.74 4.01
CA VAL A 292 17.56 -2.93 3.08
C VAL A 292 19.07 -3.08 3.34
N GLN A 293 19.50 -3.03 4.59
CA GLN A 293 20.92 -3.18 4.97
C GLN A 293 21.47 -4.59 4.71
N HIS A 294 20.64 -5.63 4.92
CA HIS A 294 21.09 -7.02 4.72
C HIS A 294 21.04 -7.48 3.27
N ILE A 295 20.18 -6.86 2.44
CA ILE A 295 20.06 -7.17 1.02
C ILE A 295 21.04 -6.34 0.18
N HIS A 296 21.33 -5.11 0.61
CA HIS A 296 22.20 -4.19 -0.11
C HIS A 296 23.17 -3.46 0.84
N ASP A 297 24.40 -3.93 0.93
CA ASP A 297 25.50 -3.30 1.67
C ASP A 297 25.80 -1.84 1.25
N LYS A 298 25.02 -1.22 0.36
CA LYS A 298 25.28 0.07 -0.28
C LYS A 298 24.11 1.05 -0.33
N VAL A 299 23.04 0.86 0.46
CA VAL A 299 21.96 1.86 0.51
C VAL A 299 22.49 3.14 1.14
N LYS A 300 22.68 4.17 0.33
CA LYS A 300 23.25 5.47 0.70
C LYS A 300 22.31 6.38 1.50
N GLY A 301 21.27 5.85 2.12
CA GLY A 301 20.32 6.63 2.94
C GLY A 301 19.43 7.60 2.13
N ASN A 302 19.34 7.44 0.81
CA ASN A 302 18.41 8.20 -0.02
C ASN A 302 16.97 7.66 0.19
N PRO A 303 15.99 8.48 0.60
CA PRO A 303 14.62 8.06 0.82
C PRO A 303 13.98 7.32 -0.37
N LEU A 304 14.27 7.74 -1.61
CA LEU A 304 13.77 7.08 -2.81
C LEU A 304 14.34 5.68 -3.01
N GLU A 305 15.63 5.49 -2.71
CA GLU A 305 16.26 4.17 -2.76
C GLU A 305 15.66 3.23 -1.72
N VAL A 306 15.46 3.73 -0.49
CA VAL A 306 14.80 2.97 0.58
C VAL A 306 13.39 2.56 0.15
N ALA A 307 12.61 3.49 -0.40
CA ALA A 307 11.25 3.23 -0.84
C ALA A 307 11.19 2.20 -1.99
N ALA A 308 12.07 2.32 -2.97
CA ALA A 308 12.15 1.40 -4.08
C ALA A 308 12.49 -0.03 -3.61
N VAL A 309 13.55 -0.19 -2.81
CA VAL A 309 13.97 -1.51 -2.32
C VAL A 309 12.89 -2.14 -1.42
N ALA A 310 12.29 -1.37 -0.52
CA ALA A 310 11.25 -1.86 0.40
C ALA A 310 10.00 -2.38 -0.31
N THR A 311 9.75 -1.93 -1.54
CA THR A 311 8.57 -2.29 -2.34
C THR A 311 8.89 -3.19 -3.54
N GLY A 312 10.17 -3.57 -3.74
CA GLY A 312 10.61 -4.45 -4.82
C GLY A 312 10.91 -3.75 -6.15
N GLY A 313 10.87 -2.43 -6.18
CA GLY A 313 11.28 -1.63 -7.33
C GLY A 313 12.77 -1.31 -7.36
N ALA A 314 13.16 -0.28 -8.10
CA ALA A 314 14.52 0.21 -8.23
C ALA A 314 14.58 1.73 -8.21
N GLN A 315 15.73 2.25 -7.76
CA GLN A 315 16.07 3.67 -7.90
C GLN A 315 17.21 3.80 -8.91
N LEU A 316 17.02 4.63 -9.93
CA LEU A 316 18.01 4.96 -10.93
C LEU A 316 18.42 6.41 -10.79
N SER A 317 19.72 6.66 -10.62
CA SER A 317 20.24 8.03 -10.54
C SER A 317 20.61 8.53 -11.94
N THR A 318 20.28 9.79 -12.23
CA THR A 318 20.66 10.47 -13.50
C THR A 318 22.03 11.10 -13.45
N PHE A 319 22.86 10.69 -12.48
CA PHE A 319 24.19 11.24 -12.29
C PHE A 319 25.20 10.73 -13.35
N LYS A 320 26.00 11.62 -13.89
CA LYS A 320 27.13 11.48 -14.84
C LYS A 320 26.80 11.01 -16.25
N ASP A 321 26.24 9.83 -16.44
CA ASP A 321 26.20 9.20 -17.78
C ASP A 321 24.80 8.68 -18.16
N ARG A 322 23.79 8.92 -17.31
CA ARG A 322 22.43 8.46 -17.54
C ARG A 322 21.48 9.64 -17.63
N SER A 323 20.81 9.80 -18.78
CA SER A 323 19.74 10.77 -18.94
C SER A 323 18.47 10.33 -18.20
N ILE A 324 17.55 11.27 -17.97
CA ILE A 324 16.23 10.99 -17.40
C ILE A 324 15.47 10.00 -18.32
N GLU A 325 15.58 10.19 -19.62
CA GLU A 325 14.96 9.34 -20.64
C GLU A 325 15.46 7.89 -20.52
N ASN A 326 16.78 7.67 -20.47
CA ASN A 326 17.35 6.33 -20.32
C ASN A 326 16.93 5.65 -18.99
N ALA A 327 16.78 6.42 -17.91
CA ALA A 327 16.33 5.88 -16.64
C ALA A 327 14.86 5.43 -16.71
N ILE A 328 13.99 6.20 -17.35
CA ILE A 328 12.58 5.87 -17.56
C ILE A 328 12.45 4.64 -18.47
N ASP A 329 13.21 4.60 -19.57
CA ASP A 329 13.20 3.49 -20.52
C ASP A 329 13.67 2.18 -19.86
N GLU A 330 14.74 2.22 -19.05
CA GLU A 330 15.20 1.06 -18.28
C GLU A 330 14.15 0.56 -17.29
N ILE A 331 13.44 1.47 -16.59
CA ILE A 331 12.35 1.11 -15.69
C ILE A 331 11.19 0.48 -16.47
N GLY A 332 10.82 1.05 -17.60
CA GLY A 332 9.78 0.51 -18.48
C GLY A 332 10.13 -0.90 -18.99
N GLY A 333 11.34 -1.07 -19.51
CA GLY A 333 11.84 -2.38 -19.92
C GLY A 333 11.82 -3.40 -18.79
N GLU A 334 12.21 -3.01 -17.57
CA GLU A 334 12.14 -3.88 -16.42
C GLU A 334 10.69 -4.24 -16.05
N LEU A 335 9.78 -3.29 -16.01
CA LEU A 335 8.37 -3.52 -15.66
C LEU A 335 7.71 -4.54 -16.60
N HIS A 336 8.01 -4.50 -17.89
CA HIS A 336 7.48 -5.42 -18.89
C HIS A 336 8.25 -6.75 -18.97
N SER A 337 9.36 -6.87 -18.25
CA SER A 337 10.20 -8.08 -18.19
C SER A 337 10.23 -8.72 -16.79
N GLN A 338 9.49 -8.16 -15.85
CA GLN A 338 9.46 -8.59 -14.46
C GLN A 338 8.44 -9.70 -14.24
N TYR A 339 8.82 -10.72 -13.50
CA TYR A 339 7.88 -11.74 -13.02
C TYR A 339 6.97 -11.17 -11.93
N THR A 340 5.71 -11.53 -11.97
CA THR A 340 4.74 -11.26 -10.91
C THR A 340 4.38 -12.59 -10.25
N LEU A 341 4.75 -12.76 -8.98
CA LEU A 341 4.40 -13.91 -8.18
C LEU A 341 3.37 -13.51 -7.14
N SER A 342 2.22 -14.22 -7.10
CA SER A 342 1.24 -13.98 -6.05
C SER A 342 0.93 -15.27 -5.30
N TYR A 343 0.70 -15.16 -4.00
CA TYR A 343 0.32 -16.26 -3.13
C TYR A 343 -0.67 -15.80 -2.06
N THR A 344 -1.41 -16.73 -1.49
CA THR A 344 -2.22 -16.51 -0.30
C THR A 344 -1.41 -16.98 0.89
N PRO A 345 -1.15 -16.13 1.91
CA PRO A 345 -0.42 -16.52 3.10
C PRO A 345 -1.07 -17.74 3.77
N THR A 346 -0.26 -18.73 4.15
CA THR A 346 -0.74 -19.93 4.85
C THR A 346 -1.08 -19.68 6.32
N GLU A 347 -0.53 -18.60 6.90
CA GLU A 347 -0.77 -18.16 8.27
C GLU A 347 -1.28 -16.71 8.26
N PRO A 348 -2.56 -16.48 7.87
CA PRO A 348 -3.11 -15.13 7.73
C PRO A 348 -3.34 -14.41 9.08
N ASP A 349 -3.26 -15.14 10.20
CA ASP A 349 -3.57 -14.61 11.54
C ASP A 349 -2.38 -13.93 12.22
N THR A 350 -1.19 -13.98 11.63
CA THR A 350 -0.02 -13.29 12.14
C THR A 350 -0.02 -11.85 11.65
N THR A 351 -0.23 -10.90 12.56
CA THR A 351 -0.15 -9.47 12.26
C THR A 351 1.30 -8.97 12.34
N GLY A 352 1.62 -7.93 11.59
CA GLY A 352 2.94 -7.32 11.62
C GLY A 352 3.71 -7.48 10.31
N TYR A 353 5.04 -7.41 10.41
CA TYR A 353 5.91 -7.53 9.24
C TYR A 353 6.17 -9.00 8.90
N HIS A 354 5.99 -9.35 7.63
CA HIS A 354 6.26 -10.66 7.05
C HIS A 354 7.47 -10.59 6.13
N GLU A 355 8.50 -11.38 6.40
CA GLU A 355 9.67 -11.50 5.55
C GLU A 355 9.35 -12.38 4.33
N ILE A 356 9.55 -11.85 3.13
CA ILE A 356 9.46 -12.62 1.87
C ILE A 356 10.87 -12.97 1.40
N LYS A 357 11.06 -14.24 1.06
CA LYS A 357 12.28 -14.67 0.39
C LYS A 357 11.95 -15.43 -0.91
N VAL A 358 12.44 -14.91 -2.02
CA VAL A 358 12.28 -15.53 -3.34
C VAL A 358 13.61 -16.14 -3.77
N SER A 359 13.59 -17.36 -4.23
CA SER A 359 14.76 -18.05 -4.78
C SER A 359 14.39 -18.83 -6.06
N VAL A 360 15.36 -19.00 -6.95
CA VAL A 360 15.26 -19.85 -8.14
C VAL A 360 15.91 -21.19 -7.82
N ILE A 361 15.18 -22.28 -8.05
CA ILE A 361 15.60 -23.66 -7.67
C ILE A 361 16.16 -24.48 -8.84
N ARG A 362 16.47 -23.83 -9.97
CA ARG A 362 17.11 -24.49 -11.12
C ARG A 362 18.60 -24.71 -10.87
N ASN A 363 19.16 -25.74 -11.51
CA ASN A 363 20.57 -26.09 -11.34
C ASN A 363 21.54 -25.04 -11.88
N ASP A 364 21.13 -24.24 -12.86
CA ASP A 364 21.88 -23.14 -13.48
C ASP A 364 21.70 -21.79 -12.75
N ALA A 365 20.94 -21.77 -11.64
CA ALA A 365 20.61 -20.54 -10.90
C ALA A 365 21.76 -19.92 -10.11
N LYS A 366 22.93 -20.58 -10.01
CA LYS A 366 24.04 -20.15 -9.14
C LYS A 366 24.57 -18.74 -9.43
N ASN A 367 24.37 -18.24 -10.65
CA ASN A 367 24.84 -16.93 -11.09
C ASN A 367 23.70 -15.90 -11.31
N LEU A 368 22.48 -16.26 -10.94
CA LEU A 368 21.34 -15.36 -11.07
C LEU A 368 21.27 -14.38 -9.91
N LYS A 369 21.02 -13.11 -10.24
CA LYS A 369 20.74 -12.05 -9.27
C LYS A 369 19.23 -11.86 -9.22
N ILE A 370 18.64 -12.11 -8.06
CA ILE A 370 17.20 -12.01 -7.84
C ILE A 370 16.93 -10.78 -7.00
N ARG A 371 16.02 -9.92 -7.46
CA ARG A 371 15.48 -8.81 -6.70
C ARG A 371 13.98 -9.00 -6.54
N ALA A 372 13.51 -8.93 -5.31
CA ALA A 372 12.12 -8.96 -4.92
C ALA A 372 11.92 -8.04 -3.71
N ARG A 373 10.70 -7.68 -3.37
CA ARG A 373 10.48 -6.97 -2.12
C ARG A 373 10.87 -7.86 -0.93
N PRO A 374 11.48 -7.29 0.12
CA PRO A 374 11.96 -8.07 1.26
C PRO A 374 10.83 -8.56 2.16
N GLY A 375 9.65 -7.98 2.05
CA GLY A 375 8.50 -8.35 2.86
C GLY A 375 7.30 -7.43 2.65
N TYR A 376 6.31 -7.61 3.51
CA TYR A 376 5.10 -6.81 3.52
C TYR A 376 4.55 -6.70 4.94
N TYR A 377 3.61 -5.80 5.13
CA TYR A 377 2.94 -5.61 6.40
C TYR A 377 1.51 -6.16 6.33
N LEU A 378 1.10 -6.95 7.30
CA LEU A 378 -0.27 -7.43 7.44
C LEU A 378 -0.96 -6.65 8.57
N ALA A 379 -2.02 -5.93 8.24
CA ALA A 379 -2.82 -5.25 9.23
C ALA A 379 -3.63 -6.27 10.06
N PRO A 380 -3.91 -5.97 11.35
CA PRO A 380 -4.83 -6.79 12.11
C PRO A 380 -6.22 -6.76 11.44
N PRO A 381 -7.00 -7.84 11.55
CA PRO A 381 -8.38 -7.86 11.08
C PRO A 381 -9.14 -6.71 11.74
N GLU A 382 -9.92 -5.97 10.94
CA GLU A 382 -10.83 -4.96 11.48
C GLU A 382 -11.83 -5.64 12.42
N SER A 383 -11.85 -5.19 13.68
CA SER A 383 -12.70 -5.71 14.75
C SER A 383 -14.14 -5.21 14.62
#